data_223b720bf8d7e48594d0ff5567c92fd3
#
_entry.id   223b720bf8d7e48594d0ff5567c92fd3
#
_cell.length_a   1.000
_cell.length_b   1.000
_cell.length_c   1.000
_cell.angle_alpha   90.00
_cell.angle_beta   90.00
_cell.angle_gamma   90.00
#
_symmetry.space_group_name_H-M   'P 1'
#
loop_
_entity.id
_entity.type
_entity.pdbx_description
1 polymer ?
#
loop_
_entity_poly.entity_id
_entity_poly.type
_entity_poly.pdbx_seq_one_letter_code
_entity_poly.pdbx_strand_id
1 'polypeptide(L)'
;MKVDNGTTNFAVYEDATEFYGMAEVTLPEITQITEEVKGAGISGAFNGAFVGHIEAMTLTLNFRSVTADAVKLAEPRNHQLDLRAAQQYWDNTAGKFVQQAVKHVLMVTPTKFAPGKLAPAASAEASGEYAATYFATYIDGKKVLEIDII
;
A
#
# COMPACT_ATOMS: atom_id res chain seq x y z
N MET A 1 5.60 21.02 18.74
CA MET A 1 5.95 20.73 17.33
C MET A 1 6.22 19.24 17.20
N LYS A 2 5.70 18.64 16.16
CA LYS A 2 5.94 17.24 15.84
C LYS A 2 6.86 17.15 14.62
N VAL A 3 7.82 16.25 14.67
CA VAL A 3 8.72 15.98 13.55
C VAL A 3 8.59 14.50 13.18
N ASP A 4 8.11 14.21 11.98
CA ASP A 4 7.89 12.85 11.51
C ASP A 4 9.23 12.19 11.16
N ASN A 5 9.43 10.99 11.69
CA ASN A 5 10.62 10.19 11.41
C ASN A 5 10.38 9.15 10.32
N GLY A 6 9.24 8.47 10.37
CA GLY A 6 8.88 7.44 9.41
C GLY A 6 8.39 6.16 10.05
N THR A 7 8.30 5.11 9.24
CA THR A 7 7.83 3.80 9.68
C THR A 7 8.92 3.05 10.42
N THR A 8 8.62 2.59 11.63
CA THR A 8 9.56 1.80 12.43
C THR A 8 9.35 0.31 12.25
N ASN A 9 8.11 -0.13 12.00
CA ASN A 9 7.78 -1.53 11.83
C ASN A 9 6.46 -1.67 11.08
N PHE A 10 6.26 -2.81 10.42
CA PHE A 10 4.99 -3.14 9.77
C PHE A 10 4.74 -4.65 9.78
N ALA A 11 3.47 -5.03 9.63
CA ALA A 11 3.05 -6.42 9.52
C ALA A 11 1.88 -6.52 8.54
N VAL A 12 1.78 -7.66 7.87
CA VAL A 12 0.71 -7.97 6.91
C VAL A 12 -0.14 -9.11 7.46
N TYR A 13 -1.43 -8.92 7.46
CA TYR A 13 -2.41 -9.90 7.94
C TYR A 13 -3.45 -10.21 6.86
N GLU A 14 -3.86 -11.47 6.78
CA GLU A 14 -5.06 -11.89 6.06
C GLU A 14 -5.90 -12.73 7.02
N ASP A 15 -7.17 -12.35 7.22
CA ASP A 15 -8.10 -13.05 8.12
C ASP A 15 -7.49 -13.28 9.53
N ALA A 16 -6.88 -12.24 10.09
CA ALA A 16 -6.21 -12.27 11.39
C ALA A 16 -4.98 -13.19 11.46
N THR A 17 -4.51 -13.72 10.33
CA THR A 17 -3.28 -14.51 10.24
C THR A 17 -2.15 -13.63 9.74
N GLU A 18 -1.09 -13.52 10.54
CA GLU A 18 0.09 -12.73 10.16
C GLU A 18 0.96 -13.49 9.18
N PHE A 19 1.41 -12.79 8.13
CA PHE A 19 2.37 -13.32 7.17
C PHE A 19 3.77 -12.80 7.46
N TYR A 20 4.72 -13.71 7.47
CA TYR A 20 6.13 -13.39 7.74
C TYR A 20 6.93 -13.37 6.45
N GLY A 21 8.14 -12.77 6.52
CA GLY A 21 9.07 -12.77 5.40
C GLY A 21 8.91 -11.62 4.42
N MET A 22 8.09 -10.64 4.76
CA MET A 22 7.95 -9.43 3.96
C MET A 22 9.21 -8.56 4.08
N ALA A 23 9.76 -8.17 2.94
CA ALA A 23 10.88 -7.23 2.90
C ALA A 23 10.40 -5.80 2.74
N GLU A 24 9.42 -5.60 1.88
CA GLU A 24 8.92 -4.27 1.53
C GLU A 24 7.50 -4.36 0.99
N VAL A 25 6.70 -3.35 1.27
CA VAL A 25 5.34 -3.20 0.74
C VAL A 25 5.24 -1.85 0.06
N THR A 26 4.83 -1.83 -1.21
CA THR A 26 4.52 -0.60 -1.92
C THR A 26 3.01 -0.46 -2.02
N LEU A 27 2.47 0.52 -1.31
CA LEU A 27 1.04 0.78 -1.26
C LEU A 27 0.56 1.34 -2.60
N PRO A 28 -0.73 1.14 -2.95
CA PRO A 28 -1.28 1.68 -4.18
C PRO A 28 -1.20 3.19 -4.25
N GLU A 29 -0.86 3.71 -5.42
CA GLU A 29 -0.97 5.13 -5.71
C GLU A 29 -2.40 5.44 -6.12
N ILE A 30 -2.91 6.57 -5.63
CA ILE A 30 -4.24 7.05 -5.96
C ILE A 30 -4.10 8.12 -7.02
N THR A 31 -4.45 7.77 -8.25
CA THR A 31 -4.32 8.65 -9.40
C THR A 31 -5.69 8.89 -10.02
N GLN A 32 -6.10 10.14 -10.10
CA GLN A 32 -7.34 10.50 -10.75
C GLN A 32 -7.16 10.54 -12.27
N ILE A 33 -8.18 10.11 -13.00
CA ILE A 33 -8.18 10.19 -14.46
C ILE A 33 -8.26 11.65 -14.85
N THR A 34 -7.32 12.08 -15.70
CA THR A 34 -7.21 13.48 -16.15
C THR A 34 -7.30 13.56 -17.66
N GLU A 35 -7.73 14.71 -18.17
CA GLU A 35 -7.75 15.03 -19.58
C GLU A 35 -7.27 16.46 -19.78
N GLU A 36 -6.56 16.72 -20.87
CA GLU A 36 -6.12 18.07 -21.19
C GLU A 36 -7.32 18.92 -21.59
N VAL A 37 -7.50 20.05 -20.91
CA VAL A 37 -8.58 21.01 -21.19
C VAL A 37 -7.98 22.24 -21.84
N LYS A 38 -8.49 22.58 -23.04
CA LYS A 38 -8.09 23.78 -23.78
C LYS A 38 -9.25 24.24 -24.63
N GLY A 39 -9.29 25.52 -24.96
CA GLY A 39 -10.33 26.07 -25.83
C GLY A 39 -10.65 27.52 -25.54
N ALA A 40 -11.77 27.99 -26.12
CA ALA A 40 -12.23 29.37 -26.01
C ALA A 40 -12.49 29.75 -24.52
N GLY A 41 -12.00 30.92 -24.12
CA GLY A 41 -12.13 31.39 -22.75
C GLY A 41 -11.10 30.87 -21.78
N ILE A 42 -10.17 30.02 -22.25
CA ILE A 42 -9.07 29.47 -21.44
C ILE A 42 -7.75 30.02 -22.01
N SER A 43 -6.96 30.65 -21.16
CA SER A 43 -5.70 31.29 -21.58
C SER A 43 -4.59 30.32 -21.97
N GLY A 44 -4.71 29.07 -21.57
CA GLY A 44 -3.76 28.02 -21.88
C GLY A 44 -4.41 26.66 -21.76
N ALA A 45 -3.60 25.60 -21.70
CA ALA A 45 -4.07 24.24 -21.48
C ALA A 45 -3.74 23.78 -20.06
N PHE A 46 -4.59 22.96 -19.47
CA PHE A 46 -4.32 22.33 -18.18
C PHE A 46 -4.90 20.92 -18.14
N ASN A 47 -4.38 20.09 -17.23
CA ASN A 47 -4.92 18.76 -17.01
C ASN A 47 -6.07 18.83 -16.01
N GLY A 48 -7.29 18.61 -16.51
CA GLY A 48 -8.48 18.59 -15.66
C GLY A 48 -8.71 17.20 -15.10
N ALA A 49 -8.84 17.10 -13.79
CA ALA A 49 -9.14 15.83 -13.12
C ALA A 49 -10.64 15.57 -13.11
N PHE A 50 -11.03 14.33 -13.43
CA PHE A 50 -12.40 13.88 -13.23
C PHE A 50 -12.54 13.38 -11.80
N VAL A 51 -13.11 14.22 -10.93
CA VAL A 51 -13.25 13.92 -9.50
C VAL A 51 -14.05 12.64 -9.29
N GLY A 52 -13.51 11.72 -8.50
CA GLY A 52 -14.12 10.43 -8.24
C GLY A 52 -13.82 9.34 -9.27
N HIS A 53 -13.11 9.67 -10.35
CA HIS A 53 -12.66 8.70 -11.35
C HIS A 53 -11.19 8.40 -11.12
N ILE A 54 -10.90 7.21 -10.60
CA ILE A 54 -9.57 6.81 -10.16
C ILE A 54 -9.04 5.72 -11.07
N GLU A 55 -7.77 5.85 -11.47
CA GLU A 55 -7.07 4.82 -12.24
C GLU A 55 -6.87 3.55 -11.40
N ALA A 56 -6.63 2.44 -12.08
CA ALA A 56 -6.39 1.15 -11.43
C ALA A 56 -5.29 1.28 -10.37
N MET A 57 -5.57 0.71 -9.19
CA MET A 57 -4.63 0.70 -8.08
C MET A 57 -3.89 -0.64 -8.02
N THR A 58 -2.59 -0.59 -7.77
CA THR A 58 -1.75 -1.79 -7.68
C THR A 58 -1.00 -1.80 -6.37
N LEU A 59 -1.11 -2.90 -5.63
CA LEU A 59 -0.31 -3.19 -4.44
C LEU A 59 0.85 -4.09 -4.83
N THR A 60 2.05 -3.79 -4.38
CA THR A 60 3.23 -4.62 -4.61
C THR A 60 3.79 -5.10 -3.28
N LEU A 61 3.96 -6.41 -3.14
CA LEU A 61 4.59 -7.03 -2.00
C LEU A 61 5.93 -7.64 -2.41
N ASN A 62 6.99 -7.29 -1.71
CA ASN A 62 8.31 -7.87 -1.91
C ASN A 62 8.65 -8.80 -0.75
N PHE A 63 9.08 -10.01 -1.08
CA PHE A 63 9.40 -11.04 -0.10
C PHE A 63 10.91 -11.31 -0.11
N ARG A 64 11.46 -11.67 1.05
CA ARG A 64 12.88 -12.04 1.14
C ARG A 64 13.14 -13.40 0.51
N SER A 65 12.18 -14.31 0.63
CA SER A 65 12.30 -15.66 0.10
C SER A 65 10.92 -16.18 -0.31
N VAL A 66 10.90 -17.27 -1.06
CA VAL A 66 9.66 -17.96 -1.41
C VAL A 66 9.25 -18.81 -0.22
N THR A 67 8.16 -18.41 0.44
CA THR A 67 7.59 -19.13 1.58
C THR A 67 6.21 -19.65 1.24
N ALA A 68 5.68 -20.56 2.07
CA ALA A 68 4.30 -21.02 1.92
C ALA A 68 3.31 -19.85 2.00
N ASP A 69 3.61 -18.84 2.83
CA ASP A 69 2.77 -17.64 2.96
C ASP A 69 2.76 -16.83 1.67
N ALA A 70 3.92 -16.64 1.03
CA ALA A 70 4.02 -15.92 -0.23
C ALA A 70 3.21 -16.61 -1.34
N VAL A 71 3.30 -17.94 -1.43
CA VAL A 71 2.54 -18.72 -2.40
C VAL A 71 1.05 -18.66 -2.10
N LYS A 72 0.66 -18.69 -0.84
CA LYS A 72 -0.74 -18.59 -0.43
C LYS A 72 -1.35 -17.24 -0.85
N LEU A 73 -0.60 -16.16 -0.74
CA LEU A 73 -1.04 -14.84 -1.20
C LEU A 73 -1.14 -14.75 -2.72
N ALA A 74 -0.51 -15.66 -3.45
CA ALA A 74 -0.59 -15.71 -4.91
C ALA A 74 -1.78 -16.55 -5.41
N GLU A 75 -2.59 -17.15 -4.55
CA GLU A 75 -3.78 -17.89 -4.94
C GLU A 75 -4.75 -16.98 -5.70
N PRO A 76 -5.32 -17.44 -6.84
CA PRO A 76 -6.19 -16.60 -7.68
C PRO A 76 -7.59 -16.45 -7.07
N ARG A 77 -7.69 -15.64 -6.03
CA ARG A 77 -8.92 -15.30 -5.33
C ARG A 77 -8.82 -13.88 -4.78
N ASN A 78 -9.94 -13.34 -4.33
CA ASN A 78 -9.94 -12.06 -3.64
C ASN A 78 -9.35 -12.23 -2.23
N HIS A 79 -8.36 -11.41 -1.91
CA HIS A 79 -7.73 -11.38 -0.59
C HIS A 79 -8.07 -10.09 0.12
N GLN A 80 -8.50 -10.19 1.37
CA GLN A 80 -8.64 -9.01 2.23
C GLN A 80 -7.39 -8.92 3.10
N LEU A 81 -6.59 -7.89 2.88
CA LEU A 81 -5.33 -7.69 3.58
C LEU A 81 -5.43 -6.52 4.56
N ASP A 82 -4.89 -6.73 5.75
CA ASP A 82 -4.67 -5.69 6.75
C ASP A 82 -3.17 -5.47 6.85
N LEU A 83 -2.73 -4.26 6.50
CA LEU A 83 -1.34 -3.86 6.66
C LEU A 83 -1.27 -2.91 7.84
N ARG A 84 -0.56 -3.31 8.88
CA ARG A 84 -0.41 -2.53 10.11
C ARG A 84 1.01 -2.02 10.20
N ALA A 85 1.15 -0.73 10.49
CA ALA A 85 2.45 -0.09 10.63
C ALA A 85 2.48 0.79 11.86
N ALA A 86 3.66 0.93 12.44
CA ALA A 86 3.93 1.91 13.47
C ALA A 86 4.79 3.01 12.87
N GLN A 87 4.35 4.25 12.98
CA GLN A 87 5.11 5.42 12.57
C GLN A 87 5.63 6.15 13.80
N GLN A 88 6.85 6.62 13.71
CA GLN A 88 7.50 7.34 14.79
C GLN A 88 7.56 8.82 14.48
N TYR A 89 7.26 9.65 15.46
CA TYR A 89 7.49 11.07 15.38
C TYR A 89 8.10 11.60 16.69
N TRP A 90 8.79 12.72 16.58
CA TRP A 90 9.32 13.42 17.74
C TRP A 90 8.33 14.49 18.18
N ASP A 91 7.92 14.42 19.45
CA ASP A 91 7.05 15.43 20.06
C ASP A 91 7.91 16.37 20.92
N ASN A 92 8.11 17.57 20.40
CA ASN A 92 8.92 18.57 21.08
C ASN A 92 8.30 19.09 22.37
N THR A 93 6.97 19.08 22.46
CA THR A 93 6.26 19.50 23.66
C THR A 93 6.43 18.49 24.80
N ALA A 94 6.30 17.21 24.49
CA ALA A 94 6.50 16.14 25.47
C ALA A 94 7.97 15.75 25.64
N GLY A 95 8.86 16.15 24.73
CA GLY A 95 10.28 15.83 24.78
C GLY A 95 10.57 14.35 24.59
N LYS A 96 9.80 13.64 23.76
CA LYS A 96 9.96 12.20 23.56
C LYS A 96 9.54 11.76 22.17
N PHE A 97 9.98 10.56 21.79
CA PHE A 97 9.46 9.87 20.60
C PHE A 97 8.11 9.25 20.92
N VAL A 98 7.18 9.39 19.97
CA VAL A 98 5.83 8.84 20.08
C VAL A 98 5.58 7.97 18.86
N GLN A 99 4.90 6.85 19.06
CA GLN A 99 4.49 5.98 17.96
C GLN A 99 3.01 6.17 17.66
N GLN A 100 2.71 6.20 16.36
CA GLN A 100 1.36 6.32 15.85
C GLN A 100 1.01 5.06 15.06
N ALA A 101 -0.15 4.49 15.36
CA ALA A 101 -0.62 3.29 14.66
C ALA A 101 -1.27 3.67 13.32
N VAL A 102 -0.83 3.02 12.26
CA VAL A 102 -1.42 3.16 10.92
C VAL A 102 -1.87 1.80 10.44
N LYS A 103 -3.08 1.72 9.92
CA LYS A 103 -3.65 0.48 9.38
C LYS A 103 -4.20 0.75 7.99
N HIS A 104 -3.80 -0.08 7.04
CA HIS A 104 -4.35 -0.05 5.69
C HIS A 104 -5.14 -1.33 5.45
N VAL A 105 -6.38 -1.20 5.01
CA VAL A 105 -7.23 -2.33 4.64
C VAL A 105 -7.40 -2.32 3.13
N LEU A 106 -7.08 -3.44 2.49
CA LEU A 106 -7.18 -3.56 1.04
C LEU A 106 -7.92 -4.85 0.67
N MET A 107 -8.73 -4.76 -0.38
CA MET A 107 -9.24 -5.95 -1.07
C MET A 107 -8.52 -6.04 -2.40
N VAL A 108 -7.80 -7.15 -2.60
CA VAL A 108 -6.90 -7.31 -3.74
C VAL A 108 -7.07 -8.67 -4.40
N THR A 109 -6.74 -8.72 -5.69
CA THR A 109 -6.67 -9.96 -6.47
C THR A 109 -5.28 -10.06 -7.09
N PRO A 110 -4.58 -11.20 -6.95
CA PRO A 110 -3.25 -11.35 -7.53
C PRO A 110 -3.27 -11.24 -9.05
N THR A 111 -2.33 -10.49 -9.60
CA THR A 111 -2.15 -10.35 -11.05
C THR A 111 -0.81 -10.91 -11.52
N LYS A 112 0.18 -10.98 -10.62
CA LYS A 112 1.51 -11.45 -10.98
C LYS A 112 2.21 -11.99 -9.73
N PHE A 113 2.92 -13.09 -9.88
CA PHE A 113 3.81 -13.62 -8.85
C PHE A 113 5.15 -13.98 -9.49
N ALA A 114 6.21 -13.38 -8.99
CA ALA A 114 7.57 -13.64 -9.43
C ALA A 114 8.34 -14.35 -8.30
N PRO A 115 8.69 -15.64 -8.45
CA PRO A 115 9.38 -16.36 -7.38
C PRO A 115 10.81 -15.86 -7.10
N GLY A 116 11.34 -15.00 -7.97
CA GLY A 116 12.65 -14.43 -7.78
C GLY A 116 13.76 -15.29 -8.37
N LYS A 117 14.89 -15.29 -7.69
CA LYS A 117 16.11 -15.95 -8.20
C LYS A 117 16.72 -16.88 -7.17
N LEU A 118 17.52 -17.84 -7.66
CA LEU A 118 18.33 -18.74 -6.85
C LEU A 118 19.81 -18.38 -7.02
N ALA A 119 20.41 -17.88 -5.94
CA ALA A 119 21.82 -17.51 -5.92
C ALA A 119 22.40 -17.80 -4.54
N PRO A 120 23.67 -18.30 -4.46
CA PRO A 120 24.29 -18.55 -3.16
C PRO A 120 24.42 -17.26 -2.35
N ALA A 121 24.12 -17.35 -1.05
CA ALA A 121 24.25 -16.26 -0.09
C ALA A 121 23.46 -14.99 -0.47
N ALA A 122 22.35 -15.13 -1.18
CA ALA A 122 21.50 -14.02 -1.57
C ALA A 122 20.03 -14.34 -1.28
N SER A 123 19.21 -13.29 -1.03
CA SER A 123 17.77 -13.46 -0.93
C SER A 123 17.17 -13.78 -2.29
N ALA A 124 16.04 -14.46 -2.31
CA ALA A 124 15.36 -14.82 -3.56
C ALA A 124 14.76 -13.60 -4.28
N GLU A 125 14.46 -12.52 -3.54
CA GLU A 125 13.85 -11.31 -4.09
C GLU A 125 12.51 -11.60 -4.79
N ALA A 126 11.69 -12.46 -4.20
CA ALA A 126 10.37 -12.75 -4.72
C ALA A 126 9.44 -11.55 -4.58
N SER A 127 8.51 -11.40 -5.50
CA SER A 127 7.53 -10.30 -5.46
C SER A 127 6.17 -10.74 -5.97
N GLY A 128 5.14 -10.00 -5.55
CA GLY A 128 3.78 -10.18 -6.04
C GLY A 128 3.14 -8.84 -6.34
N GLU A 129 2.39 -8.78 -7.43
CA GLU A 129 1.57 -7.61 -7.78
C GLU A 129 0.10 -7.98 -7.65
N TYR A 130 -0.69 -7.07 -7.12
CA TYR A 130 -2.09 -7.28 -6.80
C TYR A 130 -2.92 -6.09 -7.27
N ALA A 131 -4.03 -6.37 -7.95
CA ALA A 131 -4.99 -5.32 -8.31
C ALA A 131 -5.89 -5.04 -7.12
N ALA A 132 -5.90 -3.80 -6.64
CA ALA A 132 -6.70 -3.38 -5.51
C ALA A 132 -8.02 -2.75 -5.98
N THR A 133 -9.13 -3.20 -5.40
CA THR A 133 -10.46 -2.63 -5.68
C THR A 133 -10.98 -1.81 -4.50
N TYR A 134 -10.42 -2.01 -3.31
CA TYR A 134 -10.77 -1.28 -2.10
C TYR A 134 -9.51 -0.92 -1.34
N PHE A 135 -9.44 0.31 -0.87
CA PHE A 135 -8.31 0.82 -0.09
C PHE A 135 -8.84 1.75 0.99
N ALA A 136 -8.56 1.45 2.23
CA ALA A 136 -8.90 2.32 3.35
C ALA A 136 -7.70 2.47 4.28
N THR A 137 -7.52 3.65 4.83
CA THR A 137 -6.43 3.97 5.76
C THR A 137 -7.01 4.47 7.07
N TYR A 138 -6.54 3.88 8.16
CA TYR A 138 -6.90 4.27 9.53
C TYR A 138 -5.67 4.76 10.26
N ILE A 139 -5.77 5.89 10.93
CA ILE A 139 -4.71 6.44 11.77
C ILE A 139 -5.25 6.53 13.19
N ASP A 140 -4.61 5.83 14.13
CA ASP A 140 -5.03 5.70 15.53
C ASP A 140 -6.50 5.27 15.68
N GLY A 141 -6.93 4.35 14.81
CA GLY A 141 -8.29 3.81 14.81
C GLY A 141 -9.33 4.67 14.09
N LYS A 142 -8.93 5.82 13.56
CA LYS A 142 -9.84 6.72 12.84
C LYS A 142 -9.63 6.61 11.34
N LYS A 143 -10.70 6.33 10.60
CA LYS A 143 -10.66 6.26 9.14
C LYS A 143 -10.38 7.64 8.55
N VAL A 144 -9.30 7.78 7.80
CA VAL A 144 -8.91 9.04 7.16
C VAL A 144 -8.97 8.97 5.65
N LEU A 145 -9.06 7.78 5.08
CA LEU A 145 -9.13 7.56 3.64
C LEU A 145 -9.95 6.32 3.35
N GLU A 146 -10.82 6.38 2.35
CA GLU A 146 -11.55 5.23 1.84
C GLU A 146 -11.80 5.38 0.35
N ILE A 147 -11.40 4.38 -0.43
CA ILE A 147 -11.64 4.33 -1.86
C ILE A 147 -12.20 2.97 -2.21
N ASP A 148 -13.37 2.97 -2.82
CA ASP A 148 -14.04 1.77 -3.30
C ASP A 148 -14.34 1.97 -4.79
N ILE A 149 -13.69 1.19 -5.65
CA ILE A 149 -13.82 1.32 -7.09
C ILE A 149 -15.06 0.56 -7.62
N ILE A 150 -15.50 -0.42 -6.89
CA ILE A 150 -16.62 -1.27 -7.30
C ILE A 150 -17.91 -0.86 -6.60
#